data_678505d76be405c494aafa50bb0c5e3c
#
_entry.id   678505d76be405c494aafa50bb0c5e3c
#
_cell.length_a   1.000
_cell.length_b   1.000
_cell.length_c   1.000
_cell.angle_alpha   90.00
_cell.angle_beta   90.00
_cell.angle_gamma   90.00
#
_symmetry.space_group_name_H-M   'P 1'
#
loop_
_entity.id
_entity.type
_entity.pdbx_description
1 polymer ?
#
loop_
_entity_poly.entity_id
_entity_poly.type
_entity_poly.pdbx_seq_one_letter_code
_entity_poly.pdbx_strand_id
1 'polypeptide(L)'
;FEPYHTFPIESGGDYLMTLIAINAYGCMDTIRQEIHVETELSYYVPNAFTPDGDQFNNIWKPVFTSGLDLMDYHAVIYNRWGEVIWESYDASVGWDGSYGVNGLAVQDDVYLYQITFGHEKNAQKERLSGHIVIVR
;
A
#
# COMPACT_ATOMS: atom_id res chain seq x y z
N PHE A 1 20.10 27.94 -20.49
CA PHE A 1 19.99 26.49 -20.28
C PHE A 1 19.44 26.24 -18.87
N GLU A 2 18.32 25.57 -18.73
CA GLU A 2 17.71 25.17 -17.46
C GLU A 2 17.91 23.65 -17.30
N PRO A 3 18.76 23.20 -16.36
CA PRO A 3 18.93 21.79 -16.13
C PRO A 3 17.68 21.21 -15.46
N TYR A 4 17.26 20.04 -15.91
CA TYR A 4 16.10 19.31 -15.43
C TYR A 4 16.50 17.93 -14.90
N HIS A 5 15.98 17.54 -13.75
CA HIS A 5 16.18 16.22 -13.16
C HIS A 5 14.91 15.72 -12.51
N THR A 6 14.62 14.41 -12.68
CA THR A 6 13.48 13.72 -12.05
C THR A 6 13.99 12.79 -10.96
N PHE A 7 13.48 12.94 -9.75
CA PHE A 7 13.80 12.04 -8.65
C PHE A 7 12.85 10.83 -8.66
N PRO A 8 13.33 9.63 -8.27
CA PRO A 8 12.47 8.47 -8.11
C PRO A 8 11.54 8.68 -6.90
N ILE A 9 10.24 8.76 -7.16
CA ILE A 9 9.20 8.95 -6.12
C ILE A 9 8.85 7.67 -5.37
N GLU A 10 9.22 6.51 -5.92
CA GLU A 10 8.86 5.20 -5.36
C GLU A 10 9.68 4.81 -4.12
N SER A 11 10.85 5.37 -3.95
CA SER A 11 11.75 5.00 -2.85
C SER A 11 11.98 6.10 -1.81
N GLY A 12 11.53 7.33 -2.05
CA GLY A 12 11.78 8.45 -1.15
C GLY A 12 13.26 8.56 -0.71
N GLY A 13 13.62 9.57 0.04
CA GLY A 13 14.96 9.70 0.63
C GLY A 13 15.59 11.06 0.46
N ASP A 14 16.82 11.17 0.98
CA ASP A 14 17.60 12.39 0.91
C ASP A 14 18.56 12.32 -0.27
N TYR A 15 18.47 13.29 -1.18
CA TYR A 15 19.29 13.39 -2.38
C TYR A 15 20.16 14.64 -2.32
N LEU A 16 21.47 14.47 -2.47
CA LEU A 16 22.39 15.59 -2.59
C LEU A 16 22.50 15.99 -4.06
N MET A 17 21.89 17.09 -4.43
CA MET A 17 22.01 17.68 -5.76
C MET A 17 23.24 18.59 -5.82
N THR A 18 24.04 18.41 -6.85
CA THR A 18 25.20 19.27 -7.14
C THR A 18 25.03 19.89 -8.52
N LEU A 19 24.99 21.21 -8.59
CA LEU A 19 24.97 21.97 -9.84
C LEU A 19 26.36 22.60 -10.05
N ILE A 20 26.95 22.38 -11.21
CA ILE A 20 28.25 22.94 -11.61
C ILE A 20 27.99 23.83 -12.83
N ALA A 21 28.31 25.11 -12.70
CA ALA A 21 28.30 26.06 -13.80
C ALA A 21 29.72 26.35 -14.28
N ILE A 22 29.93 26.30 -15.60
CA ILE A 22 31.25 26.55 -16.22
C ILE A 22 31.07 27.64 -17.26
N ASN A 23 31.86 28.71 -17.17
CA ASN A 23 31.84 29.78 -18.17
C ASN A 23 32.78 29.47 -19.37
N ALA A 24 32.73 30.32 -20.41
CA ALA A 24 33.52 30.16 -21.61
C ALA A 24 35.07 30.27 -21.36
N TYR A 25 35.48 30.79 -20.21
CA TYR A 25 36.88 30.94 -19.80
C TYR A 25 37.38 29.80 -18.88
N GLY A 26 36.48 28.79 -18.61
CA GLY A 26 36.82 27.67 -17.76
C GLY A 26 36.67 27.91 -16.26
N CYS A 27 36.13 29.05 -15.84
CA CYS A 27 35.83 29.28 -14.42
C CYS A 27 34.60 28.46 -14.02
N MET A 28 34.69 27.76 -12.89
CA MET A 28 33.66 26.90 -12.35
C MET A 28 33.08 27.45 -11.05
N ASP A 29 31.79 27.35 -10.89
CA ASP A 29 31.08 27.56 -9.63
C ASP A 29 30.20 26.35 -9.35
N THR A 30 30.12 25.99 -8.07
CA THR A 30 29.40 24.77 -7.64
C THR A 30 28.50 25.09 -6.47
N ILE A 31 27.22 24.74 -6.62
CA ILE A 31 26.23 24.78 -5.53
C ILE A 31 25.78 23.37 -5.21
N ARG A 32 25.59 23.10 -3.93
CA ARG A 32 25.02 21.84 -3.43
C ARG A 32 23.77 22.12 -2.63
N GLN A 33 22.76 21.29 -2.86
CA GLN A 33 21.49 21.37 -2.14
C GLN A 33 21.00 19.96 -1.82
N GLU A 34 20.60 19.77 -0.59
CA GLU A 34 19.92 18.54 -0.16
C GLU A 34 18.44 18.67 -0.44
N ILE A 35 17.87 17.65 -1.10
CA ILE A 35 16.45 17.55 -1.43
C ILE A 35 15.91 16.32 -0.75
N HIS A 36 14.93 16.52 0.11
CA HIS A 36 14.19 15.44 0.75
C HIS A 36 12.97 15.11 -0.10
N VAL A 37 12.90 13.85 -0.58
CA VAL A 37 11.73 13.31 -1.31
C VAL A 37 10.94 12.45 -0.35
N GLU A 38 9.74 12.88 -0.01
CA GLU A 38 8.81 12.09 0.80
C GLU A 38 8.08 11.07 -0.07
N THR A 39 7.96 9.84 0.42
CA THR A 39 7.11 8.83 -0.20
C THR A 39 5.73 8.95 0.39
N GLU A 40 4.74 9.30 -0.43
CA GLU A 40 3.35 9.26 0.00
C GLU A 40 2.83 7.82 -0.05
N LEU A 41 2.30 7.35 1.09
CA LEU A 41 1.56 6.09 1.13
C LEU A 41 0.24 6.29 0.39
N SER A 42 0.08 5.61 -0.72
CA SER A 42 -1.23 5.45 -1.32
C SER A 42 -1.66 4.00 -1.27
N TYR A 43 -2.93 3.79 -1.00
CA TYR A 43 -3.52 2.46 -0.93
C TYR A 43 -4.90 2.47 -1.59
N TYR A 44 -5.28 1.30 -2.07
CA TYR A 44 -6.63 1.03 -2.55
C TYR A 44 -7.15 -0.23 -1.88
N VAL A 45 -8.32 -0.13 -1.25
CA VAL A 45 -9.00 -1.27 -0.64
C VAL A 45 -10.31 -1.50 -1.39
N PRO A 46 -10.46 -2.65 -2.10
CA PRO A 46 -11.70 -2.95 -2.79
C PRO A 46 -12.88 -3.05 -1.82
N ASN A 47 -14.04 -2.53 -2.19
CA ASN A 47 -15.27 -2.62 -1.41
C ASN A 47 -16.21 -3.75 -1.85
N ALA A 48 -15.85 -4.47 -2.91
CA ALA A 48 -16.61 -5.63 -3.40
C ALA A 48 -15.69 -6.58 -4.16
N PHE A 49 -16.02 -7.86 -4.18
CA PHE A 49 -15.39 -8.87 -5.01
C PHE A 49 -16.38 -10.01 -5.33
N THR A 50 -16.04 -10.83 -6.33
CA THR A 50 -16.90 -11.87 -6.88
C THR A 50 -16.19 -13.22 -6.89
N PRO A 51 -16.17 -13.97 -5.78
CA PRO A 51 -15.53 -15.28 -5.72
C PRO A 51 -16.40 -16.37 -6.35
N ASP A 52 -16.62 -16.27 -7.67
CA ASP A 52 -17.45 -17.19 -8.47
C ASP A 52 -16.65 -18.22 -9.26
N GLY A 53 -15.30 -18.16 -9.16
CA GLY A 53 -14.39 -19.09 -9.82
C GLY A 53 -14.05 -18.72 -11.27
N ASP A 54 -14.45 -17.56 -11.75
CA ASP A 54 -14.01 -17.03 -13.03
C ASP A 54 -12.54 -16.53 -12.97
N GLN A 55 -12.07 -15.79 -13.97
CA GLN A 55 -10.69 -15.29 -14.01
C GLN A 55 -10.50 -13.96 -13.29
N PHE A 56 -11.56 -13.32 -12.77
CA PHE A 56 -11.54 -11.96 -12.27
C PHE A 56 -12.12 -11.84 -10.86
N ASN A 57 -11.54 -10.96 -10.06
CA ASN A 57 -12.06 -10.53 -8.74
C ASN A 57 -12.40 -11.66 -7.75
N ASN A 58 -11.77 -12.82 -7.87
CA ASN A 58 -12.01 -13.96 -6.98
C ASN A 58 -11.42 -13.79 -5.58
N ILE A 59 -10.52 -12.83 -5.41
CA ILE A 59 -9.80 -12.60 -4.15
C ILE A 59 -9.88 -11.14 -3.78
N TRP A 60 -10.39 -10.85 -2.58
CA TRP A 60 -10.30 -9.53 -1.98
C TRP A 60 -8.91 -9.33 -1.40
N LYS A 61 -8.26 -8.25 -1.82
CA LYS A 61 -6.92 -7.90 -1.36
C LYS A 61 -6.71 -6.39 -1.39
N PRO A 62 -6.25 -5.78 -0.29
CA PRO A 62 -5.78 -4.40 -0.31
C PRO A 62 -4.54 -4.27 -1.20
N VAL A 63 -4.44 -3.15 -1.90
CA VAL A 63 -3.29 -2.80 -2.74
C VAL A 63 -2.61 -1.59 -2.12
N PHE A 64 -1.31 -1.71 -1.86
CA PHE A 64 -0.47 -0.62 -1.37
C PHE A 64 0.53 -0.22 -2.45
N THR A 65 0.95 1.04 -2.49
CA THR A 65 2.00 1.49 -3.41
C THR A 65 3.31 0.75 -3.14
N SER A 66 4.03 0.46 -4.22
CA SER A 66 5.36 -0.13 -4.15
C SER A 66 6.35 0.80 -3.40
N GLY A 67 7.33 0.21 -2.73
CA GLY A 67 8.38 0.94 -2.02
C GLY A 67 8.07 1.23 -0.55
N LEU A 68 6.93 0.77 -0.03
CA LEU A 68 6.62 0.79 1.39
C LEU A 68 6.85 -0.57 2.01
N ASP A 69 7.67 -0.56 3.02
CA ASP A 69 7.82 -1.72 3.88
C ASP A 69 6.69 -1.68 4.91
N LEU A 70 5.72 -2.58 4.73
CA LEU A 70 4.57 -2.71 5.62
C LEU A 70 5.00 -3.52 6.85
N MET A 71 5.33 -2.80 7.91
CA MET A 71 5.62 -3.40 9.21
C MET A 71 4.33 -3.68 9.97
N ASP A 72 4.32 -4.78 10.72
CA ASP A 72 3.20 -5.12 11.62
C ASP A 72 1.83 -5.17 10.90
N TYR A 73 1.80 -5.66 9.66
CA TYR A 73 0.55 -5.81 8.92
C TYR A 73 -0.38 -6.81 9.59
N HIS A 74 -1.63 -6.43 9.77
CA HIS A 74 -2.69 -7.31 10.25
C HIS A 74 -4.01 -6.91 9.62
N ALA A 75 -4.60 -7.79 8.82
CA ALA A 75 -5.93 -7.63 8.26
C ALA A 75 -6.89 -8.64 8.89
N VAL A 76 -8.06 -8.18 9.28
CA VAL A 76 -9.12 -8.99 9.89
C VAL A 76 -10.43 -8.70 9.20
N ILE A 77 -11.21 -9.74 8.94
CA ILE A 77 -12.54 -9.64 8.36
C ILE A 77 -13.56 -10.22 9.36
N TYR A 78 -14.63 -9.49 9.56
CA TYR A 78 -15.71 -9.81 10.50
C TYR A 78 -17.03 -9.99 9.76
N ASN A 79 -17.84 -10.90 10.26
CA ASN A 79 -19.25 -10.97 9.87
C ASN A 79 -20.07 -9.87 10.57
N ARG A 80 -21.37 -9.78 10.26
CA ARG A 80 -22.31 -8.79 10.83
C ARG A 80 -22.48 -8.90 12.36
N TRP A 81 -22.11 -10.02 12.95
CA TRP A 81 -22.18 -10.23 14.41
C TRP A 81 -20.86 -9.90 15.12
N GLY A 82 -19.84 -9.47 14.36
CA GLY A 82 -18.50 -9.14 14.91
C GLY A 82 -17.61 -10.37 15.13
N GLU A 83 -17.98 -11.52 14.57
CA GLU A 83 -17.16 -12.73 14.61
C GLU A 83 -16.06 -12.63 13.55
N VAL A 84 -14.83 -12.96 13.90
CA VAL A 84 -13.69 -13.03 12.97
C VAL A 84 -13.88 -14.25 12.06
N ILE A 85 -13.97 -14.01 10.77
CA ILE A 85 -14.10 -15.05 9.76
C ILE A 85 -12.81 -15.29 8.98
N TRP A 86 -11.94 -14.32 8.93
CA TRP A 86 -10.63 -14.44 8.28
C TRP A 86 -9.66 -13.43 8.86
N GLU A 87 -8.38 -13.80 8.93
CA GLU A 87 -7.29 -12.90 9.30
C GLU A 87 -5.99 -13.26 8.57
N SER A 88 -5.15 -12.26 8.34
CA SER A 88 -3.82 -12.42 7.77
C SER A 88 -2.85 -11.40 8.33
N TYR A 89 -1.61 -11.84 8.54
CA TYR A 89 -0.47 -10.99 8.88
C TYR A 89 0.45 -10.73 7.69
N ASP A 90 0.04 -11.16 6.49
CA ASP A 90 0.79 -11.01 5.25
C ASP A 90 -0.05 -10.23 4.23
N ALA A 91 0.43 -9.05 3.83
CA ALA A 91 -0.24 -8.19 2.85
C ALA A 91 -0.31 -8.81 1.44
N SER A 92 0.47 -9.85 1.16
CA SER A 92 0.42 -10.58 -0.10
C SER A 92 -0.76 -11.57 -0.18
N VAL A 93 -1.29 -11.98 0.97
CA VAL A 93 -2.39 -12.94 1.10
C VAL A 93 -3.73 -12.21 1.11
N GLY A 94 -4.62 -12.56 0.20
CA GLY A 94 -5.98 -12.04 0.13
C GLY A 94 -7.03 -13.06 0.61
N TRP A 95 -8.26 -12.59 0.80
CA TRP A 95 -9.40 -13.40 1.21
C TRP A 95 -10.20 -13.87 -0.01
N ASP A 96 -10.48 -15.16 -0.07
CA ASP A 96 -11.20 -15.82 -1.14
C ASP A 96 -12.73 -15.98 -0.89
N GLY A 97 -13.23 -15.38 0.19
CA GLY A 97 -14.62 -15.51 0.58
C GLY A 97 -14.96 -16.83 1.30
N SER A 98 -13.95 -17.49 1.87
CA SER A 98 -14.14 -18.67 2.72
C SER A 98 -13.99 -18.34 4.21
N TYR A 99 -14.55 -19.19 5.07
CA TYR A 99 -14.36 -19.10 6.51
C TYR A 99 -12.98 -19.65 6.88
N GLY A 100 -12.13 -18.83 7.46
CA GLY A 100 -10.75 -19.18 7.78
C GLY A 100 -9.90 -19.44 6.53
N VAL A 101 -8.97 -20.37 6.65
CA VAL A 101 -8.11 -20.82 5.55
C VAL A 101 -8.65 -22.14 5.00
N ASN A 102 -9.00 -22.15 3.71
CA ASN A 102 -9.61 -23.32 3.03
C ASN A 102 -10.91 -23.84 3.65
N GLY A 103 -11.68 -22.95 4.30
CA GLY A 103 -12.98 -23.27 4.86
C GLY A 103 -14.11 -23.31 3.83
N LEU A 104 -15.33 -23.42 4.32
CA LEU A 104 -16.51 -23.32 3.46
C LEU A 104 -16.73 -21.88 2.99
N ALA A 105 -17.22 -21.71 1.77
CA ALA A 105 -17.60 -20.41 1.26
C ALA A 105 -18.64 -19.74 2.18
N VAL A 106 -18.38 -18.48 2.53
CA VAL A 106 -19.34 -17.70 3.31
C VAL A 106 -20.48 -17.22 2.40
N GLN A 107 -21.59 -16.82 3.00
CA GLN A 107 -22.78 -16.33 2.26
C GLN A 107 -22.49 -14.98 1.59
N ASP A 108 -23.23 -14.68 0.54
CA ASP A 108 -23.28 -13.36 -0.06
C ASP A 108 -23.86 -12.36 0.94
N ASP A 109 -23.05 -11.45 1.38
CA ASP A 109 -23.39 -10.50 2.44
C ASP A 109 -22.39 -9.33 2.46
N VAL A 110 -22.60 -8.42 3.41
CA VAL A 110 -21.66 -7.35 3.73
C VAL A 110 -20.81 -7.77 4.93
N TYR A 111 -19.50 -7.73 4.75
CA TYR A 111 -18.50 -8.02 5.76
C TYR A 111 -17.76 -6.75 6.15
N LEU A 112 -17.25 -6.69 7.35
CA LEU A 112 -16.45 -5.57 7.83
C LEU A 112 -14.98 -5.96 7.82
N TYR A 113 -14.10 -5.04 7.39
CA TYR A 113 -12.66 -5.26 7.52
C TYR A 113 -12.02 -4.23 8.44
N GLN A 114 -10.94 -4.64 9.04
CA GLN A 114 -9.99 -3.79 9.73
C GLN A 114 -8.58 -4.18 9.33
N ILE A 115 -7.80 -3.21 8.88
CA ILE A 115 -6.40 -3.39 8.51
C ILE A 115 -5.57 -2.47 9.38
N THR A 116 -4.54 -3.02 10.01
CA THR A 116 -3.55 -2.27 10.77
C THR A 116 -2.18 -2.51 10.17
N PHE A 117 -1.36 -1.47 10.04
CA PHE A 117 0.01 -1.58 9.58
C PHE A 117 0.85 -0.42 10.13
N GLY A 118 2.14 -0.61 10.20
CA GLY A 118 3.12 0.42 10.56
C GLY A 118 3.99 0.77 9.35
N HIS A 119 4.65 1.90 9.44
CA HIS A 119 5.69 2.32 8.50
C HIS A 119 7.06 2.14 9.14
N GLU A 120 8.05 1.74 8.34
CA GLU A 120 9.42 1.59 8.82
C GLU A 120 10.03 2.91 9.35
N LYS A 121 9.62 4.05 8.78
CA LYS A 121 10.15 5.38 9.13
C LYS A 121 9.42 6.09 10.29
N ASN A 122 8.19 5.71 10.56
CA ASN A 122 7.36 6.33 11.58
C ASN A 122 6.81 5.24 12.50
N ALA A 123 7.09 5.28 13.78
CA ALA A 123 6.55 4.34 14.77
C ALA A 123 5.01 4.44 14.94
N GLN A 124 4.32 5.12 14.03
CA GLN A 124 2.87 5.25 14.02
C GLN A 124 2.23 4.08 13.29
N LYS A 125 1.27 3.45 13.94
CA LYS A 125 0.41 2.44 13.32
C LYS A 125 -0.81 3.13 12.70
N GLU A 126 -1.06 2.82 11.44
CA GLU A 126 -2.27 3.22 10.76
C GLU A 126 -3.33 2.14 10.85
N ARG A 127 -4.59 2.57 10.90
CA ARG A 127 -5.76 1.68 10.93
C ARG A 127 -6.76 2.12 9.87
N LEU A 128 -7.06 1.19 8.98
CA LEU A 128 -8.12 1.32 7.98
C LEU A 128 -9.28 0.41 8.37
N SER A 129 -10.50 0.88 8.15
CA SER A 129 -11.69 0.05 8.33
C SER A 129 -12.74 0.41 7.28
N GLY A 130 -13.54 -0.56 6.91
CA GLY A 130 -14.59 -0.39 5.92
C GLY A 130 -15.40 -1.67 5.77
N HIS A 131 -16.08 -1.78 4.63
CA HIS A 131 -16.92 -2.94 4.33
C HIS A 131 -16.52 -3.58 2.99
N ILE A 132 -16.87 -4.86 2.88
CA ILE A 132 -16.68 -5.68 1.68
C ILE A 132 -18.02 -6.31 1.34
N VAL A 133 -18.44 -6.19 0.09
CA VAL A 133 -19.64 -6.86 -0.43
C VAL A 133 -19.19 -8.08 -1.23
N ILE A 134 -19.71 -9.25 -0.87
CA ILE A 134 -19.58 -10.47 -1.70
C ILE A 134 -20.81 -10.58 -2.58
N VAL A 135 -20.55 -10.79 -3.88
CA VAL A 135 -21.58 -11.08 -4.89
C VAL A 135 -21.12 -12.30 -5.67
N ARG A 136 -21.99 -13.34 -5.80
CA ARG A 136 -21.74 -14.53 -6.62
C ARG A 136 -22.80 -14.69 -7.67
#